data_22ecd5e91ea1456929fcb9117b87da24
#
_entry.id   22ecd5e91ea1456929fcb9117b87da24
#
_cell.length_a   1.000
_cell.length_b   1.000
_cell.length_c   1.000
_cell.angle_alpha   90.00
_cell.angle_beta   90.00
_cell.angle_gamma   90.00
#
_symmetry.space_group_name_H-M   'P 1'
#
loop_
_entity.id
_entity.type
_entity.pdbx_description
1 polymer ?
#
loop_
_entity_poly.entity_id
_entity_poly.type
_entity_poly.pdbx_seq_one_letter_code
_entity_poly.pdbx_strand_id
1 'polypeptide(L)'
;AMMNATADSYLAIFHIIQLGQSAEEADSLMNSRVNSLIRRVAKDGVKEADVFTDMLSFIPVYEIETTRKLFSTTYQEIPAGFEIQKNIHIRFRDARILDRLVTAAAKEEIYDLVKVDFFVEHQSACYDTLRMFATKLLNKKLENFSSLGLKVAESHRTAAEQNGAYFPLDRYTAYQTRTQSSLNSRRKGQLINDVRKPQTLFYNKVPYGNFDIVLHAEITEPPVQYTYNLVVMCQLPEAFPKKDVKEIIKHVWITDKGEAKILNLP
;
A
#
# COMPACT_ATOMS: atom_id res chain seq x y z
N ALA A 1 7.21 -5.41 16.63
CA ALA A 1 6.17 -6.44 16.52
C ALA A 1 5.42 -6.28 15.20
N MET A 2 4.91 -7.38 14.67
CA MET A 2 4.14 -7.43 13.44
C MET A 2 2.99 -8.42 13.59
N MET A 3 1.86 -8.16 12.91
CA MET A 3 0.70 -9.04 12.88
C MET A 3 0.14 -9.12 11.46
N ASN A 4 -0.11 -10.33 10.99
CA ASN A 4 -0.91 -10.56 9.78
C ASN A 4 -2.39 -10.63 10.18
N ALA A 5 -3.25 -9.92 9.47
CA ALA A 5 -4.69 -9.93 9.65
C ALA A 5 -5.39 -10.23 8.32
N THR A 6 -6.32 -11.17 8.33
CA THR A 6 -7.22 -11.40 7.20
C THR A 6 -8.19 -10.22 7.07
N ALA A 7 -8.55 -9.87 5.85
CA ALA A 7 -9.55 -8.83 5.65
C ALA A 7 -10.95 -9.33 6.02
N ASP A 8 -11.75 -8.44 6.61
CA ASP A 8 -13.17 -8.70 6.96
C ASP A 8 -14.09 -8.47 5.77
N SER A 9 -13.65 -7.63 4.84
CA SER A 9 -14.37 -7.35 3.59
C SER A 9 -13.42 -6.87 2.50
N TYR A 10 -13.90 -6.97 1.27
CA TYR A 10 -13.19 -6.64 0.04
C TYR A 10 -14.03 -5.72 -0.83
N LEU A 11 -13.39 -4.90 -1.66
CA LEU A 11 -14.04 -4.07 -2.66
C LEU A 11 -13.38 -4.31 -4.02
N ALA A 12 -14.05 -5.04 -4.91
CA ALA A 12 -13.62 -5.16 -6.29
C ALA A 12 -14.13 -3.96 -7.10
N ILE A 13 -13.26 -3.36 -7.92
CA ILE A 13 -13.61 -2.25 -8.80
C ILE A 13 -13.42 -2.71 -10.24
N PHE A 14 -14.51 -2.71 -11.00
CA PHE A 14 -14.52 -3.03 -12.43
C PHE A 14 -14.73 -1.75 -13.24
N HIS A 15 -13.99 -1.59 -14.33
CA HIS A 15 -14.19 -0.52 -15.28
C HIS A 15 -15.01 -1.01 -16.47
N ILE A 16 -15.98 -0.21 -16.91
CA ILE A 16 -16.85 -0.50 -18.04
C ILE A 16 -16.94 0.70 -18.98
N ILE A 17 -16.82 0.41 -20.27
CA ILE A 17 -17.01 1.37 -21.35
C ILE A 17 -18.19 0.90 -22.21
N GLN A 18 -19.03 1.84 -22.61
CA GLN A 18 -20.14 1.60 -23.51
C GLN A 18 -20.21 2.68 -24.56
N LEU A 19 -20.27 2.26 -25.83
CA LEU A 19 -20.54 3.11 -26.98
C LEU A 19 -22.01 3.01 -27.38
N GLY A 20 -22.56 4.08 -27.94
CA GLY A 20 -23.90 4.14 -28.54
C GLY A 20 -23.92 5.19 -29.65
N GLN A 21 -24.83 5.06 -30.62
CA GLN A 21 -25.02 6.02 -31.70
C GLN A 21 -25.61 7.34 -31.20
N SER A 22 -26.38 7.27 -30.10
CA SER A 22 -26.91 8.43 -29.40
C SER A 22 -26.55 8.36 -27.91
N ALA A 23 -26.64 9.50 -27.22
CA ALA A 23 -26.48 9.59 -25.78
C ALA A 23 -27.43 8.66 -25.01
N GLU A 24 -28.71 8.62 -25.42
CA GLU A 24 -29.74 7.79 -24.81
C GLU A 24 -29.46 6.30 -25.02
N GLU A 25 -29.01 5.91 -26.22
CA GLU A 25 -28.62 4.53 -26.51
C GLU A 25 -27.43 4.07 -25.69
N ALA A 26 -26.36 4.89 -25.61
CA ALA A 26 -25.19 4.58 -24.80
C ALA A 26 -25.56 4.38 -23.33
N ASP A 27 -26.40 5.24 -22.75
CA ASP A 27 -26.86 5.11 -21.36
C ASP A 27 -27.76 3.90 -21.16
N SER A 28 -28.70 3.63 -22.07
CA SER A 28 -29.56 2.46 -21.98
C SER A 28 -28.80 1.15 -22.02
N LEU A 29 -27.82 1.02 -22.93
CA LEU A 29 -26.95 -0.16 -23.05
C LEU A 29 -26.09 -0.33 -21.81
N MET A 30 -25.49 0.77 -21.32
CA MET A 30 -24.70 0.79 -20.09
C MET A 30 -25.50 0.27 -18.90
N ASN A 31 -26.69 0.86 -18.68
CA ASN A 31 -27.57 0.48 -17.57
C ASN A 31 -28.04 -0.96 -17.67
N SER A 32 -28.29 -1.46 -18.88
CA SER A 32 -28.66 -2.87 -19.11
C SER A 32 -27.56 -3.82 -18.65
N ARG A 33 -26.30 -3.56 -19.01
CA ARG A 33 -25.14 -4.37 -18.63
C ARG A 33 -24.90 -4.33 -17.12
N VAL A 34 -24.92 -3.12 -16.51
CA VAL A 34 -24.76 -2.94 -15.08
C VAL A 34 -25.84 -3.67 -14.29
N ASN A 35 -27.12 -3.52 -14.67
CA ASN A 35 -28.25 -4.20 -14.01
C ASN A 35 -28.16 -5.72 -14.17
N SER A 36 -27.69 -6.20 -15.32
CA SER A 36 -27.46 -7.63 -15.52
C SER A 36 -26.35 -8.17 -14.62
N LEU A 37 -25.24 -7.42 -14.47
CA LEU A 37 -24.19 -7.78 -13.54
C LEU A 37 -24.72 -7.82 -12.10
N ILE A 38 -25.46 -6.80 -11.64
CA ILE A 38 -26.04 -6.75 -10.28
C ILE A 38 -26.90 -8.01 -10.03
N ARG A 39 -27.76 -8.37 -10.96
CA ARG A 39 -28.60 -9.59 -10.85
C ARG A 39 -27.78 -10.88 -10.80
N ARG A 40 -26.62 -10.93 -11.47
CA ARG A 40 -25.74 -12.12 -11.45
C ARG A 40 -25.02 -12.23 -10.11
N VAL A 41 -24.39 -11.16 -9.65
CA VAL A 41 -23.62 -11.17 -8.39
C VAL A 41 -24.52 -11.35 -7.17
N ALA A 42 -25.80 -10.97 -7.26
CA ALA A 42 -26.79 -11.25 -6.21
C ALA A 42 -26.96 -12.75 -5.94
N LYS A 43 -26.78 -13.61 -6.96
CA LYS A 43 -26.82 -15.08 -6.81
C LYS A 43 -25.64 -15.61 -6.00
N ASP A 44 -24.54 -14.87 -5.94
CA ASP A 44 -23.34 -15.17 -5.16
C ASP A 44 -23.38 -14.54 -3.77
N GLY A 45 -24.52 -13.95 -3.37
CA GLY A 45 -24.73 -13.40 -2.04
C GLY A 45 -24.37 -11.93 -1.88
N VAL A 46 -23.99 -11.22 -2.95
CA VAL A 46 -23.77 -9.78 -2.95
C VAL A 46 -25.13 -9.08 -2.91
N LYS A 47 -25.32 -8.19 -1.96
CA LYS A 47 -26.55 -7.37 -1.87
C LYS A 47 -26.45 -6.19 -2.83
N GLU A 48 -27.59 -5.75 -3.34
CA GLU A 48 -27.66 -4.55 -4.20
C GLU A 48 -27.07 -3.31 -3.51
N ALA A 49 -27.28 -3.17 -2.21
CA ALA A 49 -26.71 -2.10 -1.39
C ALA A 49 -25.17 -2.14 -1.29
N ASP A 50 -24.55 -3.29 -1.62
CA ASP A 50 -23.10 -3.46 -1.65
C ASP A 50 -22.50 -3.20 -3.04
N VAL A 51 -23.34 -2.77 -4.01
CA VAL A 51 -22.90 -2.40 -5.36
C VAL A 51 -23.13 -0.90 -5.56
N PHE A 52 -22.07 -0.20 -5.92
CA PHE A 52 -22.09 1.22 -6.22
C PHE A 52 -21.51 1.47 -7.62
N THR A 53 -22.06 2.41 -8.35
CA THR A 53 -21.52 2.82 -9.66
C THR A 53 -21.22 4.31 -9.65
N ASP A 54 -20.04 4.69 -10.15
CA ASP A 54 -19.68 6.07 -10.40
C ASP A 54 -19.51 6.32 -11.92
N MET A 55 -19.89 7.51 -12.34
CA MET A 55 -19.70 7.93 -13.72
C MET A 55 -18.37 8.67 -13.85
N LEU A 56 -17.49 8.21 -14.75
CA LEU A 56 -16.18 8.83 -14.99
C LEU A 56 -16.23 9.82 -16.13
N SER A 57 -16.87 9.44 -17.25
CA SER A 57 -17.00 10.30 -18.42
C SER A 57 -18.25 9.99 -19.22
N PHE A 58 -18.73 11.02 -19.94
CA PHE A 58 -19.76 10.91 -20.96
C PHE A 58 -19.42 11.90 -22.05
N ILE A 59 -18.86 11.41 -23.15
CA ILE A 59 -18.27 12.24 -24.20
C ILE A 59 -18.74 11.83 -25.59
N PRO A 60 -18.84 12.76 -26.55
CA PRO A 60 -19.01 12.42 -27.95
C PRO A 60 -17.74 11.76 -28.51
N VAL A 61 -17.92 10.79 -29.38
CA VAL A 61 -16.85 10.13 -30.14
C VAL A 61 -16.86 10.62 -31.57
N TYR A 62 -15.70 10.90 -32.12
CA TYR A 62 -15.52 11.35 -33.49
C TYR A 62 -14.72 10.33 -34.28
N GLU A 63 -15.13 10.14 -35.55
CA GLU A 63 -14.38 9.34 -36.51
C GLU A 63 -13.78 10.25 -37.59
N ILE A 64 -12.65 9.83 -38.15
CA ILE A 64 -12.00 10.55 -39.24
C ILE A 64 -12.51 10.04 -40.56
N GLU A 65 -13.33 10.85 -41.25
CA GLU A 65 -13.72 10.58 -42.63
C GLU A 65 -12.63 11.09 -43.59
N THR A 66 -12.18 10.20 -44.47
CA THR A 66 -11.17 10.49 -45.44
C THR A 66 -11.78 10.64 -46.83
N THR A 67 -11.84 11.88 -47.34
CA THR A 67 -12.27 12.13 -48.72
C THR A 67 -11.06 12.28 -49.64
N ARG A 68 -10.90 11.35 -50.60
CA ARG A 68 -9.85 11.39 -51.60
C ARG A 68 -10.35 12.10 -52.84
N LYS A 69 -9.67 13.21 -53.26
CA LYS A 69 -9.81 13.86 -54.55
C LYS A 69 -8.57 13.58 -55.40
N LEU A 70 -8.64 13.77 -56.70
CA LEU A 70 -7.58 13.42 -57.65
C LEU A 70 -6.17 13.92 -57.26
N PHE A 71 -6.06 15.02 -56.52
CA PHE A 71 -4.77 15.63 -56.14
C PHE A 71 -4.68 16.02 -54.65
N SER A 72 -5.70 15.63 -53.80
CA SER A 72 -5.70 15.94 -52.37
C SER A 72 -6.47 14.92 -51.56
N THR A 73 -6.02 14.68 -50.33
CA THR A 73 -6.74 13.93 -49.33
C THR A 73 -7.18 14.89 -48.21
N THR A 74 -8.47 14.93 -47.93
CA THR A 74 -9.03 15.76 -46.84
C THR A 74 -9.45 14.81 -45.73
N TYR A 75 -9.10 15.17 -44.51
CA TYR A 75 -9.53 14.49 -43.28
C TYR A 75 -10.53 15.39 -42.58
N GLN A 76 -11.68 14.85 -42.21
CA GLN A 76 -12.71 15.57 -41.47
C GLN A 76 -13.17 14.71 -40.28
N GLU A 77 -13.19 15.32 -39.11
CA GLU A 77 -13.78 14.69 -37.93
C GLU A 77 -15.30 14.83 -37.99
N ILE A 78 -15.97 13.70 -37.95
CA ILE A 78 -17.45 13.65 -37.91
C ILE A 78 -17.90 12.97 -36.60
N PRO A 79 -19.00 13.41 -35.96
CA PRO A 79 -19.54 12.73 -34.79
C PRO A 79 -19.96 11.31 -35.14
N ALA A 80 -19.43 10.33 -34.43
CA ALA A 80 -19.72 8.90 -34.67
C ALA A 80 -20.58 8.27 -33.58
N GLY A 81 -20.78 8.96 -32.45
CA GLY A 81 -21.58 8.47 -31.36
C GLY A 81 -21.19 9.07 -30.01
N PHE A 82 -21.50 8.33 -28.95
CA PHE A 82 -21.22 8.72 -27.56
C PHE A 82 -20.56 7.55 -26.82
N GLU A 83 -19.65 7.88 -25.91
CA GLU A 83 -19.00 6.95 -25.02
C GLU A 83 -19.34 7.28 -23.57
N ILE A 84 -19.74 6.28 -22.79
CA ILE A 84 -19.92 6.36 -21.35
C ILE A 84 -18.89 5.45 -20.68
N GLN A 85 -18.22 5.97 -19.65
CA GLN A 85 -17.32 5.21 -18.81
C GLN A 85 -17.80 5.28 -17.35
N LYS A 86 -17.92 4.12 -16.72
CA LYS A 86 -18.30 3.98 -15.30
C LYS A 86 -17.36 3.01 -14.59
N ASN A 87 -17.22 3.17 -13.27
CA ASN A 87 -16.70 2.11 -12.43
C ASN A 87 -17.84 1.45 -11.67
N ILE A 88 -17.73 0.15 -11.47
CA ILE A 88 -18.66 -0.65 -10.68
C ILE A 88 -17.88 -1.17 -9.47
N HIS A 89 -18.28 -0.72 -8.29
CA HIS A 89 -17.70 -1.08 -7.00
C HIS A 89 -18.57 -2.16 -6.38
N ILE A 90 -17.99 -3.33 -6.09
CA ILE A 90 -18.69 -4.49 -5.53
C ILE A 90 -18.02 -4.85 -4.21
N ARG A 91 -18.74 -4.63 -3.09
CA ARG A 91 -18.29 -5.05 -1.76
C ARG A 91 -18.71 -6.50 -1.48
N PHE A 92 -17.80 -7.28 -0.92
CA PHE A 92 -18.06 -8.66 -0.54
C PHE A 92 -17.19 -9.06 0.67
N ARG A 93 -17.56 -10.16 1.37
CA ARG A 93 -16.88 -10.61 2.60
C ARG A 93 -16.06 -11.89 2.43
N ASP A 94 -16.36 -12.70 1.48
CA ASP A 94 -15.65 -13.97 1.24
C ASP A 94 -14.75 -13.85 0.01
N ALA A 95 -13.43 -13.87 0.21
CA ALA A 95 -12.44 -13.77 -0.87
C ALA A 95 -12.69 -14.82 -1.99
N ARG A 96 -13.25 -15.97 -1.65
CA ARG A 96 -13.50 -17.08 -2.61
C ARG A 96 -14.53 -16.76 -3.67
N ILE A 97 -15.37 -15.73 -3.47
CA ILE A 97 -16.34 -15.34 -4.50
C ILE A 97 -15.74 -14.43 -5.58
N LEU A 98 -14.51 -13.95 -5.44
CA LEU A 98 -13.88 -13.04 -6.41
C LEU A 98 -13.86 -13.64 -7.81
N ASP A 99 -13.50 -14.91 -7.96
CA ASP A 99 -13.48 -15.59 -9.26
C ASP A 99 -14.87 -15.67 -9.90
N ARG A 100 -15.92 -15.82 -9.08
CA ARG A 100 -17.30 -15.80 -9.54
C ARG A 100 -17.75 -14.40 -9.95
N LEU A 101 -17.31 -13.35 -9.22
CA LEU A 101 -17.57 -11.97 -9.60
C LEU A 101 -16.93 -11.63 -10.95
N VAL A 102 -15.65 -12.02 -11.15
CA VAL A 102 -14.96 -11.86 -12.43
C VAL A 102 -15.69 -12.61 -13.56
N THR A 103 -16.13 -13.85 -13.30
CA THR A 103 -16.89 -14.63 -14.26
C THR A 103 -18.25 -13.99 -14.58
N ALA A 104 -18.93 -13.44 -13.58
CA ALA A 104 -20.20 -12.73 -13.75
C ALA A 104 -20.03 -11.46 -14.58
N ALA A 105 -18.97 -10.70 -14.32
CA ALA A 105 -18.60 -9.49 -15.06
C ALA A 105 -18.28 -9.82 -16.53
N ALA A 106 -17.48 -10.86 -16.76
CA ALA A 106 -17.10 -11.29 -18.11
C ALA A 106 -18.32 -11.71 -18.98
N LYS A 107 -19.37 -12.26 -18.36
CA LYS A 107 -20.64 -12.59 -19.07
C LYS A 107 -21.41 -11.36 -19.54
N GLU A 108 -21.13 -10.20 -18.96
CA GLU A 108 -21.67 -8.90 -19.37
C GLU A 108 -20.63 -8.08 -20.15
N GLU A 109 -19.58 -8.75 -20.67
CA GLU A 109 -18.47 -8.14 -21.43
C GLU A 109 -17.68 -7.10 -20.63
N ILE A 110 -17.65 -7.22 -19.30
CA ILE A 110 -16.87 -6.38 -18.40
C ILE A 110 -15.63 -7.15 -18.02
N TYR A 111 -14.50 -6.80 -18.64
CA TYR A 111 -13.24 -7.56 -18.51
C TYR A 111 -12.18 -6.87 -17.66
N ASP A 112 -12.35 -5.60 -17.37
CA ASP A 112 -11.35 -4.78 -16.68
C ASP A 112 -11.61 -4.74 -15.17
N LEU A 113 -10.95 -5.66 -14.44
CA LEU A 113 -10.83 -5.59 -12.99
C LEU A 113 -9.69 -4.65 -12.63
N VAL A 114 -10.00 -3.43 -12.21
CA VAL A 114 -9.03 -2.37 -11.89
C VAL A 114 -8.20 -2.73 -10.66
N LYS A 115 -8.89 -3.11 -9.56
CA LYS A 115 -8.25 -3.49 -8.30
C LYS A 115 -9.22 -4.19 -7.35
N VAL A 116 -8.66 -4.78 -6.29
CA VAL A 116 -9.41 -5.27 -5.13
C VAL A 116 -8.80 -4.64 -3.88
N ASP A 117 -9.58 -3.84 -3.16
CA ASP A 117 -9.17 -3.27 -1.87
C ASP A 117 -9.56 -4.21 -0.73
N PHE A 118 -8.77 -4.19 0.33
CA PHE A 118 -8.88 -5.04 1.51
C PHE A 118 -9.22 -4.18 2.72
N PHE A 119 -10.23 -4.56 3.50
CA PHE A 119 -10.67 -3.82 4.67
C PHE A 119 -10.61 -4.68 5.92
N VAL A 120 -10.04 -4.12 7.00
CA VAL A 120 -10.06 -4.67 8.35
C VAL A 120 -10.88 -3.73 9.21
N GLU A 121 -12.02 -4.22 9.77
CA GLU A 121 -12.98 -3.37 10.50
C GLU A 121 -12.40 -2.83 11.82
N HIS A 122 -11.57 -3.64 12.52
CA HIS A 122 -11.06 -3.33 13.86
C HIS A 122 -9.54 -3.11 13.88
N GLN A 123 -9.04 -2.17 13.08
CA GLN A 123 -7.60 -1.87 12.99
C GLN A 123 -7.00 -1.44 14.35
N SER A 124 -7.75 -0.69 15.17
CA SER A 124 -7.31 -0.28 16.51
C SER A 124 -6.99 -1.47 17.40
N ALA A 125 -7.81 -2.52 17.37
CA ALA A 125 -7.58 -3.73 18.15
C ALA A 125 -6.29 -4.47 17.72
N CYS A 126 -5.94 -4.40 16.43
CA CYS A 126 -4.67 -4.93 15.92
C CYS A 126 -3.48 -4.20 16.54
N TYR A 127 -3.52 -2.88 16.58
CA TYR A 127 -2.46 -2.07 17.19
C TYR A 127 -2.39 -2.25 18.71
N ASP A 128 -3.52 -2.34 19.40
CA ASP A 128 -3.56 -2.58 20.85
C ASP A 128 -2.94 -3.94 21.20
N THR A 129 -3.24 -4.97 20.40
CA THR A 129 -2.62 -6.29 20.53
C THR A 129 -1.11 -6.20 20.32
N LEU A 130 -0.64 -5.55 19.27
CA LEU A 130 0.78 -5.39 18.99
C LEU A 130 1.50 -4.60 20.10
N ARG A 131 0.89 -3.53 20.61
CA ARG A 131 1.40 -2.74 21.73
C ARG A 131 1.56 -3.58 22.99
N MET A 132 0.55 -4.41 23.32
CA MET A 132 0.59 -5.29 24.47
C MET A 132 1.77 -6.28 24.37
N PHE A 133 1.94 -6.95 23.24
CA PHE A 133 3.04 -7.90 23.04
C PHE A 133 4.40 -7.23 23.02
N ALA A 134 4.54 -6.07 22.36
CA ALA A 134 5.79 -5.31 22.32
C ALA A 134 6.20 -4.83 23.72
N THR A 135 5.26 -4.31 24.51
CA THR A 135 5.50 -3.89 25.89
C THR A 135 5.92 -5.07 26.78
N LYS A 136 5.25 -6.21 26.65
CA LYS A 136 5.62 -7.43 27.39
C LYS A 136 7.04 -7.89 27.05
N LEU A 137 7.42 -7.89 25.76
CA LEU A 137 8.75 -8.24 25.33
C LEU A 137 9.80 -7.23 25.84
N LEU A 138 9.49 -5.93 25.74
CA LEU A 138 10.38 -4.88 26.26
C LEU A 138 10.68 -5.09 27.75
N ASN A 139 9.65 -5.33 28.56
CA ASN A 139 9.83 -5.56 30.00
C ASN A 139 10.74 -6.78 30.24
N LYS A 140 10.56 -7.88 29.51
CA LYS A 140 11.42 -9.05 29.57
C LYS A 140 12.87 -8.71 29.18
N LYS A 141 13.10 -7.89 28.15
CA LYS A 141 14.44 -7.41 27.76
C LYS A 141 15.05 -6.55 28.89
N LEU A 142 14.28 -5.67 29.51
CA LEU A 142 14.77 -4.83 30.63
C LEU A 142 15.13 -5.69 31.87
N GLU A 143 14.35 -6.72 32.20
CA GLU A 143 14.68 -7.67 33.26
C GLU A 143 15.98 -8.41 32.96
N ASN A 144 16.18 -8.86 31.72
CA ASN A 144 17.43 -9.50 31.30
C ASN A 144 18.63 -8.57 31.44
N PHE A 145 18.50 -7.29 31.05
CA PHE A 145 19.57 -6.32 31.25
C PHE A 145 19.87 -6.05 32.72
N SER A 146 18.84 -6.02 33.55
CA SER A 146 19.02 -5.89 35.02
C SER A 146 19.76 -7.09 35.60
N SER A 147 19.49 -8.31 35.11
CA SER A 147 20.22 -9.52 35.56
C SER A 147 21.70 -9.53 35.17
N LEU A 148 22.07 -8.76 34.13
CA LEU A 148 23.47 -8.52 33.74
C LEU A 148 24.16 -7.43 34.58
N GLY A 149 23.49 -6.90 35.60
CA GLY A 149 24.05 -5.87 36.49
C GLY A 149 23.88 -4.43 35.98
N LEU A 150 23.15 -4.23 34.85
CA LEU A 150 22.87 -2.90 34.36
C LEU A 150 21.76 -2.25 35.20
N LYS A 151 21.99 -1.06 35.71
CA LYS A 151 21.03 -0.29 36.56
C LYS A 151 19.89 0.31 35.74
N VAL A 152 19.19 -0.48 34.95
CA VAL A 152 18.14 -0.01 34.03
C VAL A 152 16.92 0.52 34.78
N ALA A 153 16.64 0.00 35.98
CA ALA A 153 15.53 0.45 36.82
C ALA A 153 15.67 1.89 37.25
N GLU A 154 16.90 2.36 37.47
CA GLU A 154 17.25 3.72 37.92
C GLU A 154 17.48 4.69 36.75
N SER A 155 17.33 4.20 35.48
CA SER A 155 17.59 5.02 34.31
C SER A 155 16.46 6.01 34.02
N HIS A 156 16.83 7.19 33.51
CA HIS A 156 15.87 8.08 32.88
C HIS A 156 15.44 7.46 31.53
N ARG A 157 14.14 7.39 31.27
CA ARG A 157 13.59 6.72 30.08
C ARG A 157 12.80 7.67 29.21
N THR A 158 13.02 7.59 27.89
CA THR A 158 12.18 8.20 26.88
C THR A 158 11.68 7.11 25.95
N ALA A 159 10.44 7.22 25.48
CA ALA A 159 9.84 6.25 24.59
C ALA A 159 9.30 6.93 23.33
N ALA A 160 9.41 6.23 22.21
CA ALA A 160 8.79 6.60 20.94
C ALA A 160 8.07 5.39 20.33
N GLU A 161 6.93 5.64 19.70
CA GLU A 161 6.12 4.63 19.03
C GLU A 161 6.00 4.96 17.54
N GLN A 162 6.00 3.93 16.70
CA GLN A 162 5.72 4.05 15.27
C GLN A 162 4.82 2.90 14.84
N ASN A 163 3.71 3.25 14.19
CA ASN A 163 2.75 2.31 13.62
C ASN A 163 2.84 2.29 12.09
N GLY A 164 2.51 1.17 11.49
CA GLY A 164 2.40 1.03 10.04
C GLY A 164 1.40 -0.04 9.65
N ALA A 165 0.81 0.11 8.47
CA ALA A 165 -0.02 -0.92 7.84
C ALA A 165 0.40 -1.06 6.38
N TYR A 166 0.47 -2.31 5.91
CA TYR A 166 0.78 -2.65 4.52
C TYR A 166 -0.38 -3.45 3.96
N PHE A 167 -1.04 -2.89 2.97
CA PHE A 167 -2.15 -3.55 2.28
C PHE A 167 -1.64 -4.42 1.12
N PRO A 168 -2.34 -5.52 0.79
CA PRO A 168 -1.90 -6.42 -0.27
C PRO A 168 -1.67 -5.74 -1.62
N LEU A 169 -2.52 -4.79 -2.01
CA LEU A 169 -2.39 -4.09 -3.29
C LEU A 169 -1.01 -3.42 -3.45
N ASP A 170 -0.49 -2.80 -2.38
CA ASP A 170 0.80 -2.10 -2.39
C ASP A 170 2.00 -3.07 -2.39
N ARG A 171 1.73 -4.37 -2.20
CA ARG A 171 2.75 -5.41 -2.05
C ARG A 171 2.84 -6.35 -3.25
N TYR A 172 2.02 -6.17 -4.28
CA TYR A 172 2.17 -6.92 -5.51
C TYR A 172 3.37 -6.43 -6.33
N THR A 173 4.27 -7.34 -6.63
CA THR A 173 5.50 -7.07 -7.37
C THR A 173 5.47 -7.82 -8.70
N ALA A 174 5.91 -7.15 -9.76
CA ALA A 174 6.01 -7.76 -11.09
C ALA A 174 7.23 -8.67 -11.18
N TYR A 175 7.03 -9.87 -11.71
CA TYR A 175 8.08 -10.80 -12.06
C TYR A 175 8.09 -11.10 -13.56
N GLN A 176 9.21 -10.89 -14.22
CA GLN A 176 9.42 -11.30 -15.60
C GLN A 176 10.28 -12.57 -15.64
N THR A 177 9.70 -13.67 -16.09
CA THR A 177 10.50 -14.86 -16.37
C THR A 177 11.35 -14.62 -17.63
N ARG A 178 12.66 -14.86 -17.53
CA ARG A 178 13.57 -14.84 -18.69
C ARG A 178 13.53 -16.17 -19.49
N THR A 179 12.52 -16.99 -19.34
CA THR A 179 12.41 -18.23 -20.09
C THR A 179 12.15 -17.93 -21.56
N GLN A 180 13.13 -18.23 -22.40
CA GLN A 180 12.93 -18.32 -23.84
C GLN A 180 12.06 -19.54 -24.11
N SER A 181 10.80 -19.32 -24.43
CA SER A 181 9.81 -20.38 -24.63
C SER A 181 9.80 -20.96 -26.06
N SER A 182 10.83 -20.71 -26.90
CA SER A 182 10.91 -21.34 -28.20
C SER A 182 12.31 -21.89 -28.49
N LEU A 183 12.37 -23.21 -28.60
CA LEU A 183 13.53 -23.94 -29.13
C LEU A 183 13.77 -23.69 -30.65
N ASN A 184 12.83 -23.03 -31.34
CA ASN A 184 12.82 -22.85 -32.80
C ASN A 184 13.22 -21.44 -33.27
N SER A 185 13.72 -20.56 -32.42
CA SER A 185 14.00 -19.15 -32.78
C SER A 185 15.30 -18.93 -33.57
N ARG A 186 15.98 -19.98 -34.06
CA ARG A 186 17.24 -19.84 -34.84
C ARG A 186 17.05 -20.10 -36.33
N ARG A 187 15.96 -19.69 -36.96
CA ARG A 187 15.91 -19.60 -38.41
C ARG A 187 16.43 -18.21 -38.83
N LYS A 188 17.61 -18.21 -39.49
CA LYS A 188 18.20 -17.01 -40.09
C LYS A 188 17.18 -16.31 -40.98
N GLY A 189 16.91 -15.02 -40.73
CA GLY A 189 16.18 -14.13 -41.62
C GLY A 189 14.75 -13.77 -41.27
N GLN A 190 14.19 -14.20 -40.12
CA GLN A 190 12.89 -13.71 -39.65
C GLN A 190 13.06 -12.61 -38.61
N LEU A 191 12.48 -11.44 -38.90
CA LEU A 191 12.24 -10.39 -37.89
C LEU A 191 11.27 -10.96 -36.86
N ILE A 192 11.76 -11.35 -35.69
CA ILE A 192 10.92 -11.75 -34.56
C ILE A 192 10.41 -10.45 -33.95
N ASN A 193 9.14 -10.16 -34.18
CA ASN A 193 8.43 -9.18 -33.35
C ASN A 193 8.38 -9.77 -31.93
N ASP A 194 9.11 -9.13 -31.00
CA ASP A 194 9.09 -9.50 -29.61
C ASP A 194 7.67 -9.38 -29.07
N VAL A 195 7.01 -10.51 -28.91
CA VAL A 195 5.72 -10.58 -28.21
C VAL A 195 6.00 -10.21 -26.75
N ARG A 196 5.49 -9.09 -26.30
CA ARG A 196 5.59 -8.68 -24.89
C ARG A 196 5.11 -9.83 -24.03
N LYS A 197 6.02 -10.43 -23.27
CA LYS A 197 5.68 -11.46 -22.30
C LYS A 197 4.81 -10.83 -21.21
N PRO A 198 3.67 -11.46 -20.85
CA PRO A 198 2.87 -10.96 -19.74
C PRO A 198 3.69 -10.93 -18.47
N GLN A 199 3.59 -9.83 -17.71
CA GLN A 199 4.19 -9.75 -16.38
C GLN A 199 3.34 -10.59 -15.41
N THR A 200 4.00 -11.46 -14.65
CA THR A 200 3.36 -12.15 -13.54
C THR A 200 3.49 -11.31 -12.28
N LEU A 201 2.37 -11.04 -11.62
CA LEU A 201 2.36 -10.36 -10.32
C LEU A 201 2.34 -11.40 -9.21
N PHE A 202 3.13 -11.17 -8.15
CA PHE A 202 3.09 -11.97 -6.94
C PHE A 202 3.05 -11.08 -5.71
N TYR A 203 2.40 -11.59 -4.66
CA TYR A 203 2.33 -10.90 -3.38
C TYR A 203 3.67 -11.05 -2.63
N ASN A 204 4.32 -9.94 -2.34
CA ASN A 204 5.59 -9.87 -1.65
C ASN A 204 5.38 -9.41 -0.20
N LYS A 205 5.31 -10.34 0.74
CA LYS A 205 5.13 -10.06 2.18
C LYS A 205 6.23 -9.15 2.72
N VAL A 206 5.91 -8.33 3.72
CA VAL A 206 6.93 -7.68 4.55
C VAL A 206 7.75 -8.78 5.24
N PRO A 207 9.09 -8.74 5.17
CA PRO A 207 9.94 -9.78 5.74
C PRO A 207 9.78 -9.90 7.26
N TYR A 208 9.56 -11.12 7.76
CA TYR A 208 9.37 -11.39 9.18
C TYR A 208 10.63 -11.20 10.01
N GLY A 209 11.81 -11.37 9.41
CA GLY A 209 13.11 -11.27 10.10
C GLY A 209 13.41 -9.89 10.70
N ASN A 210 12.66 -8.87 10.34
CA ASN A 210 12.83 -7.52 10.88
C ASN A 210 12.07 -7.29 12.20
N PHE A 211 11.36 -8.31 12.71
CA PHE A 211 10.48 -8.17 13.87
C PHE A 211 10.80 -9.22 14.93
N ASP A 212 10.90 -8.79 16.17
CA ASP A 212 11.08 -9.69 17.33
C ASP A 212 9.83 -10.59 17.56
N ILE A 213 8.65 -10.12 17.15
CA ILE A 213 7.38 -10.81 17.31
C ILE A 213 6.62 -10.75 16.00
N VAL A 214 6.15 -11.91 15.55
CA VAL A 214 5.24 -12.03 14.39
C VAL A 214 4.03 -12.85 14.83
N LEU A 215 2.85 -12.22 14.77
CA LEU A 215 1.57 -12.86 15.07
C LEU A 215 0.91 -13.32 13.76
N HIS A 216 0.26 -14.46 13.80
CA HIS A 216 -0.46 -15.06 12.67
C HIS A 216 0.41 -15.25 11.42
N ALA A 217 1.63 -15.77 11.63
CA ALA A 217 2.57 -16.07 10.54
C ALA A 217 2.07 -17.18 9.59
N GLU A 218 1.14 -18.00 10.07
CA GLU A 218 0.52 -19.14 9.37
C GLU A 218 -0.45 -18.71 8.24
N ILE A 219 -0.91 -17.47 8.20
CA ILE A 219 -1.83 -16.98 7.16
C ILE A 219 -1.16 -17.07 5.80
N THR A 220 -1.74 -17.85 4.88
CA THR A 220 -1.21 -18.10 3.52
C THR A 220 -1.77 -17.13 2.48
N GLU A 221 -3.01 -16.70 2.63
CA GLU A 221 -3.62 -15.67 1.78
C GLU A 221 -2.92 -14.31 1.98
N PRO A 222 -3.00 -13.37 1.01
CA PRO A 222 -2.44 -12.04 1.16
C PRO A 222 -3.09 -11.28 2.33
N PRO A 223 -2.44 -11.15 3.51
CA PRO A 223 -3.00 -10.47 4.67
C PRO A 223 -2.72 -8.97 4.62
N VAL A 224 -3.49 -8.19 5.37
CA VAL A 224 -3.06 -6.86 5.79
C VAL A 224 -2.02 -7.02 6.90
N GLN A 225 -0.84 -6.42 6.72
CA GLN A 225 0.29 -6.56 7.66
C GLN A 225 0.42 -5.30 8.51
N TYR A 226 0.10 -5.41 9.81
CA TYR A 226 0.26 -4.32 10.78
C TYR A 226 1.63 -4.42 11.43
N THR A 227 2.29 -3.28 11.60
CA THR A 227 3.58 -3.18 12.27
C THR A 227 3.51 -2.18 13.41
N TYR A 228 4.24 -2.47 14.48
CA TYR A 228 4.38 -1.63 15.65
C TYR A 228 5.82 -1.68 16.15
N ASN A 229 6.45 -0.53 16.19
CA ASN A 229 7.79 -0.36 16.72
C ASN A 229 7.74 0.48 17.99
N LEU A 230 8.30 -0.05 19.07
CA LEU A 230 8.49 0.64 20.34
C LEU A 230 9.98 0.79 20.58
N VAL A 231 10.44 2.02 20.65
CA VAL A 231 11.83 2.36 20.95
C VAL A 231 11.88 3.00 22.35
N VAL A 232 12.66 2.43 23.24
CA VAL A 232 12.89 3.00 24.57
C VAL A 232 14.37 3.27 24.75
N MET A 233 14.71 4.52 24.98
CA MET A 233 16.05 4.95 25.32
C MET A 233 16.19 5.02 26.84
N CYS A 234 17.18 4.34 27.39
CA CYS A 234 17.51 4.32 28.81
C CYS A 234 18.84 5.05 29.01
N GLN A 235 18.82 6.17 29.70
CA GLN A 235 20.04 6.85 30.14
C GLN A 235 20.42 6.29 31.50
N LEU A 236 21.46 5.47 31.56
CA LEU A 236 21.98 4.94 32.82
C LEU A 236 22.55 6.08 33.67
N PRO A 237 22.45 5.99 35.01
CA PRO A 237 23.14 6.94 35.90
C PRO A 237 24.63 6.99 35.57
N GLU A 238 25.19 8.18 35.53
CA GLU A 238 26.63 8.34 35.31
C GLU A 238 27.42 7.53 36.37
N ALA A 239 28.25 6.59 35.89
CA ALA A 239 29.05 5.72 36.78
C ALA A 239 30.09 6.48 37.60
N PHE A 240 30.38 7.73 37.23
CA PHE A 240 31.32 8.60 37.93
C PHE A 240 30.58 9.86 38.36
N PRO A 241 30.71 10.25 39.64
CA PRO A 241 30.23 11.54 40.09
C PRO A 241 30.92 12.61 39.23
N LYS A 242 30.13 13.54 38.69
CA LYS A 242 30.70 14.75 38.08
C LYS A 242 31.66 15.32 39.12
N LYS A 243 32.97 15.35 38.82
CA LYS A 243 33.88 16.12 39.63
C LYS A 243 33.31 17.53 39.64
N ASP A 244 32.89 17.99 40.81
CA ASP A 244 32.57 19.42 41.00
C ASP A 244 33.80 20.20 40.54
N VAL A 245 33.78 20.64 39.30
CA VAL A 245 34.79 21.60 38.83
C VAL A 245 34.43 22.89 39.53
N LYS A 246 35.01 23.10 40.71
CA LYS A 246 35.00 24.42 41.30
C LYS A 246 35.75 25.31 40.33
N GLU A 247 35.02 26.10 39.59
CA GLU A 247 35.62 27.21 38.84
C GLU A 247 36.35 28.12 39.84
N ILE A 248 37.65 27.99 39.87
CA ILE A 248 38.48 28.93 40.64
C ILE A 248 38.69 30.13 39.71
N ILE A 249 37.81 31.11 39.82
CA ILE A 249 37.97 32.39 39.14
C ILE A 249 39.10 33.12 39.83
N LYS A 250 40.28 33.19 39.19
CA LYS A 250 41.40 34.02 39.67
C LYS A 250 41.29 35.37 38.97
N HIS A 251 41.01 36.40 39.74
CA HIS A 251 41.12 37.76 39.25
C HIS A 251 42.59 38.17 39.21
N VAL A 252 43.08 38.53 38.05
CA VAL A 252 44.47 38.98 37.86
C VAL A 252 44.42 40.41 37.40
N TRP A 253 45.07 41.26 38.18
CA TRP A 253 45.29 42.65 37.78
C TRP A 253 46.67 42.79 37.12
N ILE A 254 46.68 43.40 35.95
CA ILE A 254 47.93 43.70 35.24
C ILE A 254 48.33 45.19 35.55
N THR A 255 49.49 45.37 36.10
CA THR A 255 50.01 46.73 36.35
C THR A 255 50.46 47.38 35.04
N ASP A 256 50.61 48.70 35.02
CA ASP A 256 51.10 49.52 33.92
C ASP A 256 52.50 49.12 33.43
N LYS A 257 53.23 48.30 34.18
CA LYS A 257 54.53 47.72 33.83
C LYS A 257 54.41 46.28 33.29
N GLY A 258 53.16 45.77 33.08
CA GLY A 258 52.91 44.42 32.55
C GLY A 258 53.07 43.30 33.59
N GLU A 259 53.18 43.56 34.86
CA GLU A 259 53.27 42.56 35.93
C GLU A 259 51.87 42.08 36.33
N ALA A 260 51.64 40.74 36.34
CA ALA A 260 50.38 40.13 36.75
C ALA A 260 50.36 39.88 38.27
N LYS A 261 49.40 40.47 39.05
CA LYS A 261 49.15 40.20 40.44
C LYS A 261 47.78 39.52 40.63
N ILE A 262 47.76 38.42 41.39
CA ILE A 262 46.52 37.74 41.78
C ILE A 262 45.80 38.55 42.84
N LEU A 263 44.56 38.95 42.58
CA LEU A 263 43.68 39.59 43.55
C LEU A 263 42.94 38.55 44.35
N ASN A 264 43.18 38.41 45.60
CA ASN A 264 42.31 37.67 46.52
C ASN A 264 41.20 38.63 46.97
N LEU A 265 40.03 38.50 46.30
CA LEU A 265 38.83 39.21 46.76
C LEU A 265 38.22 38.43 47.92
N PRO A 266 37.71 39.08 48.97
CA PRO A 266 37.10 38.43 50.11
C PRO A 266 35.84 37.64 49.78
#